data_8a76efc3a00a1f13174f30f9bd9afc5e
#
_entry.id   8a76efc3a00a1f13174f30f9bd9afc5e
#
_cell.length_a   1.000
_cell.length_b   1.000
_cell.length_c   1.000
_cell.angle_alpha   90.00
_cell.angle_beta   90.00
_cell.angle_gamma   90.00
#
_symmetry.space_group_name_H-M   'P 1'
#
loop_
_entity.id
_entity.type
_entity.pdbx_description
1 polymer ?
#
loop_
_entity_poly.entity_id
_entity_poly.type
_entity_poly.pdbx_seq_one_letter_code
_entity_poly.pdbx_strand_id
1 'polypeptide(L)'
;DQTRPYLPRTMPLGPDRGRPDLPGYRGPLDGPAMSQPMEFAVLADGRASAVGTIDPGSAKRFEEFLADNDKQIGELTLHSPGGSGADAHSLSRAIRAAGISTRVSSNGYCASSCPLLLAGGLYRSAGENAYIGVHQVYAAPTANGTLQRGMADAQTLSALCQQLLVDMGVDLKVLIDQMREQVQN
;
A
#
# COMPACT_ATOMS: atom_id res chain seq x y z
N ASP A 1 30.28 -0.61 10.17
CA ASP A 1 29.08 -1.02 10.95
C ASP A 1 27.93 -1.30 9.99
N GLN A 2 27.93 -2.53 9.38
CA GLN A 2 26.95 -2.96 8.38
C GLN A 2 25.76 -3.72 8.98
N THR A 3 25.52 -3.57 10.27
CA THR A 3 24.50 -4.36 11.00
C THR A 3 23.19 -3.61 11.28
N ARG A 4 23.03 -2.39 10.79
CA ARG A 4 21.71 -1.73 10.87
C ARG A 4 20.85 -2.21 9.72
N PRO A 5 19.67 -2.83 10.01
CA PRO A 5 18.71 -3.08 8.97
C PRO A 5 18.41 -1.75 8.27
N TYR A 6 18.49 -1.75 6.95
CA TYR A 6 18.07 -0.62 6.14
C TYR A 6 16.58 -0.39 6.40
N LEU A 7 16.28 0.43 7.37
CA LEU A 7 14.94 1.00 7.48
C LEU A 7 14.80 1.93 6.26
N PRO A 8 13.84 1.69 5.37
CA PRO A 8 13.57 2.64 4.31
C PRO A 8 13.46 4.00 5.00
N ARG A 9 14.15 5.00 4.48
CA ARG A 9 13.94 6.37 4.93
C ARG A 9 12.46 6.62 4.67
N THR A 10 11.67 6.56 5.74
CA THR A 10 10.35 7.17 5.70
C THR A 10 10.65 8.60 5.30
N MET A 11 10.38 8.95 4.05
CA MET A 11 10.41 10.34 3.68
C MET A 11 9.50 11.02 4.69
N PRO A 12 10.01 11.94 5.51
CA PRO A 12 9.13 12.67 6.39
C PRO A 12 8.05 13.25 5.48
N LEU A 13 6.79 13.08 5.88
CA LEU A 13 5.71 13.89 5.37
C LEU A 13 6.14 15.32 5.71
N GLY A 14 6.93 15.94 4.82
CA GLY A 14 7.49 17.25 5.06
C GLY A 14 6.35 18.24 5.23
N PRO A 15 6.52 19.29 6.04
CA PRO A 15 5.52 20.35 6.23
C PRO A 15 5.06 20.98 4.90
N ASP A 16 5.85 20.81 3.84
CA ASP A 16 5.59 21.39 2.52
C ASP A 16 4.65 20.57 1.62
N ARG A 17 4.24 19.35 2.03
CA ARG A 17 3.38 18.51 1.18
C ARG A 17 1.90 18.85 1.25
N GLY A 18 1.50 19.63 2.22
CA GLY A 18 0.09 19.88 2.47
C GLY A 18 -0.61 18.68 3.11
N ARG A 19 -1.86 18.90 3.49
CA ARG A 19 -2.70 17.87 4.09
C ARG A 19 -3.31 16.99 2.99
N PRO A 20 -3.33 15.64 3.14
CA PRO A 20 -4.04 14.77 2.22
C PRO A 20 -5.52 15.18 2.09
N ASP A 21 -5.99 15.22 0.85
CA ASP A 21 -7.40 15.46 0.56
C ASP A 21 -8.20 14.16 0.75
N LEU A 22 -8.73 13.97 1.94
CA LEU A 22 -9.60 12.86 2.34
C LEU A 22 -10.92 13.40 2.87
N PRO A 23 -11.81 13.92 2.01
CA PRO A 23 -13.05 14.55 2.43
C PRO A 23 -13.94 13.60 3.26
N GLY A 24 -14.38 14.07 4.42
CA GLY A 24 -15.20 13.30 5.36
C GLY A 24 -14.42 12.35 6.27
N TYR A 25 -13.16 12.12 6.04
CA TYR A 25 -12.28 11.39 6.95
C TYR A 25 -11.87 12.31 8.11
N ARG A 26 -12.20 11.90 9.33
CA ARG A 26 -11.90 12.65 10.56
C ARG A 26 -10.79 12.05 11.39
N GLY A 27 -10.24 10.91 10.95
CA GLY A 27 -9.13 10.25 11.60
C GLY A 27 -7.82 11.03 11.51
N PRO A 28 -6.79 10.61 12.24
CA PRO A 28 -5.48 11.22 12.19
C PRO A 28 -4.86 11.08 10.79
N LEU A 29 -4.31 12.17 10.27
CA LEU A 29 -3.69 12.25 8.94
C LEU A 29 -2.17 12.49 9.03
N ASP A 30 -1.65 12.46 10.24
CA ASP A 30 -0.25 12.72 10.55
C ASP A 30 0.61 11.44 10.60
N GLY A 31 1.91 11.61 10.81
CA GLY A 31 2.87 10.51 10.93
C GLY A 31 2.47 9.41 11.91
N PRO A 32 1.90 9.71 13.10
CA PRO A 32 1.40 8.69 14.01
C PRO A 32 0.31 7.79 13.43
N ALA A 33 -0.61 8.32 12.63
CA ALA A 33 -1.65 7.51 11.98
C ALA A 33 -1.06 6.50 11.00
N MET A 34 0.03 6.86 10.34
CA MET A 34 0.71 6.00 9.38
C MET A 34 1.38 4.79 10.03
N SER A 35 1.65 4.84 11.33
CA SER A 35 2.22 3.73 12.11
C SER A 35 1.16 2.85 12.79
N GLN A 36 -0.11 3.25 12.77
CA GLN A 36 -1.21 2.45 13.30
C GLN A 36 -1.64 1.38 12.29
N PRO A 37 -2.28 0.29 12.72
CA PRO A 37 -2.92 -0.67 11.83
C PRO A 37 -3.84 0.01 10.83
N MET A 38 -3.90 -0.51 9.60
CA MET A 38 -4.76 0.05 8.56
C MET A 38 -6.23 0.02 8.98
N GLU A 39 -6.86 1.18 8.91
CA GLU A 39 -8.28 1.36 9.18
C GLU A 39 -9.03 1.70 7.91
N PHE A 40 -10.26 1.19 7.81
CA PHE A 40 -11.18 1.46 6.73
C PHE A 40 -12.37 2.27 7.24
N ALA A 41 -12.73 3.33 6.51
CA ALA A 41 -13.83 4.18 6.89
C ALA A 41 -14.66 4.56 5.66
N VAL A 42 -15.99 4.56 5.81
CA VAL A 42 -16.89 5.08 4.78
C VAL A 42 -16.78 6.60 4.74
N LEU A 43 -16.64 7.13 3.56
CA LEU A 43 -16.69 8.55 3.24
C LEU A 43 -18.05 8.89 2.60
N ALA A 44 -18.25 10.14 2.22
CA ALA A 44 -19.43 10.52 1.45
C ALA A 44 -19.41 9.93 0.01
N ASP A 45 -20.57 9.83 -0.60
CA ASP A 45 -20.77 9.58 -2.04
C ASP A 45 -20.17 8.25 -2.55
N GLY A 46 -20.31 7.18 -1.78
CA GLY A 46 -19.82 5.84 -2.19
C GLY A 46 -18.30 5.71 -2.17
N ARG A 47 -17.63 6.58 -1.46
CA ARG A 47 -16.18 6.51 -1.24
C ARG A 47 -15.85 5.94 0.11
N ALA A 48 -14.69 5.33 0.21
CA ALA A 48 -14.09 4.87 1.45
C ALA A 48 -12.61 5.27 1.51
N SER A 49 -12.04 5.22 2.69
CA SER A 49 -10.60 5.40 2.92
C SER A 49 -9.96 4.15 3.50
N ALA A 50 -8.67 3.95 3.17
CA ALA A 50 -7.78 2.98 3.79
C ALA A 50 -6.53 3.73 4.25
N VAL A 51 -6.37 3.90 5.55
CA VAL A 51 -5.31 4.73 6.16
C VAL A 51 -4.55 3.92 7.19
N GLY A 52 -3.23 3.97 7.14
CA GLY A 52 -2.33 3.32 8.10
C GLY A 52 -1.46 2.24 7.50
N THR A 53 -0.76 1.52 8.38
CA THR A 53 0.13 0.41 8.00
C THR A 53 -0.68 -0.81 7.58
N ILE A 54 -0.31 -1.44 6.48
CA ILE A 54 -0.84 -2.75 6.09
C ILE A 54 -0.25 -3.80 7.04
N ASP A 55 -0.94 -4.06 8.16
CA ASP A 55 -0.52 -5.02 9.16
C ASP A 55 -1.13 -6.42 8.89
N PRO A 56 -0.60 -7.48 9.51
CA PRO A 56 -1.21 -8.81 9.44
C PRO A 56 -2.68 -8.77 9.90
N GLY A 57 -3.59 -9.24 9.02
CA GLY A 57 -5.03 -9.20 9.25
C GLY A 57 -5.76 -8.02 8.57
N SER A 58 -5.05 -7.10 7.93
CA SER A 58 -5.67 -6.00 7.18
C SER A 58 -6.61 -6.51 6.08
N ALA A 59 -6.23 -7.59 5.38
CA ALA A 59 -7.09 -8.17 4.34
C ALA A 59 -8.41 -8.67 4.90
N LYS A 60 -8.38 -9.36 6.05
CA LYS A 60 -9.60 -9.84 6.72
C LYS A 60 -10.49 -8.70 7.18
N ARG A 61 -9.91 -7.65 7.77
CA ARG A 61 -10.69 -6.46 8.19
C ARG A 61 -11.34 -5.76 7.00
N PHE A 62 -10.69 -5.76 5.85
CA PHE A 62 -11.28 -5.20 4.63
C PHE A 62 -12.47 -6.02 4.12
N GLU A 63 -12.38 -7.35 4.16
CA GLU A 63 -13.50 -8.23 3.81
C GLU A 63 -14.70 -8.02 4.76
N GLU A 64 -14.46 -7.92 6.06
CA GLU A 64 -15.46 -7.58 7.06
C GLU A 64 -16.07 -6.20 6.80
N PHE A 65 -15.24 -5.20 6.53
CA PHE A 65 -15.66 -3.85 6.18
C PHE A 65 -16.57 -3.83 4.94
N LEU A 66 -16.24 -4.59 3.90
CA LEU A 66 -17.06 -4.70 2.69
C LEU A 66 -18.41 -5.39 2.99
N ALA A 67 -18.40 -6.43 3.82
CA ALA A 67 -19.61 -7.13 4.21
C ALA A 67 -20.57 -6.22 4.98
N ASP A 68 -20.05 -5.38 5.88
CA ASP A 68 -20.83 -4.46 6.71
C ASP A 68 -21.39 -3.26 5.90
N ASN A 69 -20.75 -2.91 4.78
CA ASN A 69 -21.12 -1.72 4.01
C ASN A 69 -21.73 -2.02 2.63
N ASP A 70 -22.16 -3.25 2.41
CA ASP A 70 -22.84 -3.83 1.25
C ASP A 70 -22.92 -2.94 -0.01
N LYS A 71 -21.98 -3.14 -0.92
CA LYS A 71 -21.96 -2.60 -2.30
C LYS A 71 -22.06 -1.06 -2.47
N GLN A 72 -21.93 -0.29 -1.40
CA GLN A 72 -22.02 1.17 -1.48
C GLN A 72 -20.68 1.84 -1.84
N ILE A 73 -19.58 1.06 -1.87
CA ILE A 73 -18.24 1.60 -2.06
C ILE A 73 -17.79 1.40 -3.50
N GLY A 74 -17.69 2.50 -4.25
CA GLY A 74 -17.19 2.52 -5.62
C GLY A 74 -15.71 2.94 -5.72
N GLU A 75 -15.19 3.67 -4.73
CA GLU A 75 -13.81 4.15 -4.72
C GLU A 75 -13.19 4.00 -3.33
N LEU A 76 -11.95 3.51 -3.28
CA LEU A 76 -11.12 3.41 -2.09
C LEU A 76 -9.93 4.37 -2.20
N THR A 77 -9.87 5.36 -1.30
CA THR A 77 -8.77 6.30 -1.21
C THR A 77 -7.70 5.77 -0.26
N LEU A 78 -6.47 5.69 -0.75
CA LEU A 78 -5.33 5.08 -0.07
C LEU A 78 -4.42 6.14 0.56
N HIS A 79 -4.00 5.92 1.81
CA HIS A 79 -2.98 6.70 2.50
C HIS A 79 -2.20 5.78 3.44
N SER A 80 -1.05 5.23 2.97
CA SER A 80 -0.36 4.14 3.67
C SER A 80 1.14 4.12 3.39
N PRO A 81 1.98 3.83 4.40
CA PRO A 81 3.39 3.58 4.23
C PRO A 81 3.69 2.16 3.68
N GLY A 82 2.66 1.35 3.50
CA GLY A 82 2.80 -0.07 3.17
C GLY A 82 2.82 -0.97 4.41
N GLY A 83 3.49 -2.10 4.33
CA GLY A 83 3.61 -3.08 5.41
C GLY A 83 3.61 -4.52 4.89
N SER A 84 2.73 -5.39 5.40
CA SER A 84 2.62 -6.79 5.01
C SER A 84 2.36 -6.96 3.52
N GLY A 85 3.32 -7.53 2.80
CA GLY A 85 3.17 -7.84 1.38
C GLY A 85 2.11 -8.93 1.12
N ALA A 86 1.96 -9.89 2.03
CA ALA A 86 0.95 -10.94 1.91
C ALA A 86 -0.47 -10.38 2.05
N ASP A 87 -0.70 -9.51 3.04
CA ASP A 87 -1.99 -8.83 3.20
C ASP A 87 -2.25 -7.87 2.04
N ALA A 88 -1.25 -7.13 1.57
CA ALA A 88 -1.37 -6.26 0.41
C ALA A 88 -1.77 -7.02 -0.85
N HIS A 89 -1.20 -8.21 -1.07
CA HIS A 89 -1.58 -9.09 -2.18
C HIS A 89 -3.05 -9.50 -2.07
N SER A 90 -3.50 -9.94 -0.90
CA SER A 90 -4.88 -10.37 -0.65
C SER A 90 -5.85 -9.20 -0.78
N LEU A 91 -5.52 -8.04 -0.20
CA LEU A 91 -6.29 -6.78 -0.33
C LEU A 91 -6.46 -6.36 -1.80
N SER A 92 -5.39 -6.39 -2.59
CA SER A 92 -5.43 -6.04 -4.00
C SER A 92 -6.43 -6.90 -4.77
N ARG A 93 -6.43 -8.20 -4.51
CA ARG A 93 -7.38 -9.14 -5.13
C ARG A 93 -8.81 -8.91 -4.66
N ALA A 94 -9.03 -8.63 -3.38
CA ALA A 94 -10.34 -8.31 -2.83
C ALA A 94 -10.91 -7.01 -3.43
N ILE A 95 -10.10 -5.97 -3.54
CA ILE A 95 -10.45 -4.70 -4.20
C ILE A 95 -10.90 -4.96 -5.65
N ARG A 96 -10.11 -5.75 -6.40
CA ARG A 96 -10.44 -6.11 -7.79
C ARG A 96 -11.73 -6.90 -7.88
N ALA A 97 -11.91 -7.90 -7.04
CA ALA A 97 -13.10 -8.75 -7.02
C ALA A 97 -14.37 -7.96 -6.65
N ALA A 98 -14.24 -6.96 -5.78
CA ALA A 98 -15.35 -6.08 -5.41
C ALA A 98 -15.67 -5.00 -6.47
N GLY A 99 -14.87 -4.88 -7.53
CA GLY A 99 -15.10 -3.90 -8.60
C GLY A 99 -14.84 -2.46 -8.17
N ILE A 100 -14.03 -2.24 -7.15
CA ILE A 100 -13.75 -0.93 -6.57
C ILE A 100 -12.62 -0.24 -7.34
N SER A 101 -12.76 1.07 -7.56
CA SER A 101 -11.68 1.93 -8.06
C SER A 101 -10.77 2.36 -6.92
N THR A 102 -9.51 2.66 -7.22
CA THR A 102 -8.55 3.10 -6.20
C THR A 102 -7.97 4.46 -6.53
N ARG A 103 -7.68 5.22 -5.48
CA ARG A 103 -7.12 6.56 -5.61
C ARG A 103 -6.07 6.81 -4.53
N VAL A 104 -4.98 7.47 -4.89
CA VAL A 104 -4.14 8.21 -3.93
C VAL A 104 -4.58 9.67 -3.99
N SER A 105 -5.02 10.22 -2.86
CA SER A 105 -5.52 11.61 -2.82
C SER A 105 -4.42 12.63 -3.14
N SER A 106 -4.81 13.86 -3.43
CA SER A 106 -3.87 14.97 -3.51
C SER A 106 -3.09 15.08 -2.20
N ASN A 107 -1.79 15.27 -2.29
CA ASN A 107 -0.84 15.22 -1.17
C ASN A 107 -0.84 13.88 -0.40
N GLY A 108 -1.49 12.85 -0.92
CA GLY A 108 -1.55 11.52 -0.32
C GLY A 108 -0.22 10.77 -0.44
N TYR A 109 -0.11 9.70 0.33
CA TYR A 109 1.10 8.88 0.41
C TYR A 109 0.75 7.40 0.26
N CYS A 110 1.39 6.72 -0.68
CA CYS A 110 1.22 5.29 -0.93
C CYS A 110 2.58 4.67 -1.27
N ALA A 111 3.21 4.04 -0.30
CA ALA A 111 4.57 3.52 -0.45
C ALA A 111 4.68 2.03 -0.13
N SER A 112 5.81 1.43 -0.52
CA SER A 112 6.16 0.03 -0.24
C SER A 112 5.16 -0.95 -0.84
N SER A 113 4.38 -1.66 -0.03
CA SER A 113 3.33 -2.59 -0.49
C SER A 113 1.98 -1.90 -0.82
N CYS A 114 1.80 -0.62 -0.47
CA CYS A 114 0.57 0.12 -0.79
C CYS A 114 0.28 0.22 -2.30
N PRO A 115 1.26 0.42 -3.20
CA PRO A 115 1.01 0.40 -4.65
C PRO A 115 0.36 -0.90 -5.18
N LEU A 116 0.47 -2.01 -4.46
CA LEU A 116 -0.26 -3.24 -4.81
C LEU A 116 -1.78 -3.04 -4.65
N LEU A 117 -2.21 -2.34 -3.58
CA LEU A 117 -3.61 -2.00 -3.39
C LEU A 117 -4.10 -1.08 -4.50
N LEU A 118 -3.29 -0.06 -4.86
CA LEU A 118 -3.60 0.83 -5.96
C LEU A 118 -3.78 0.06 -7.27
N ALA A 119 -2.91 -0.91 -7.54
CA ALA A 119 -2.98 -1.77 -8.73
C ALA A 119 -4.27 -2.60 -8.77
N GLY A 120 -4.83 -2.99 -7.62
CA GLY A 120 -6.07 -3.74 -7.50
C GLY A 120 -7.30 -3.01 -8.05
N GLY A 121 -7.31 -1.69 -8.07
CA GLY A 121 -8.44 -0.91 -8.55
C GLY A 121 -8.81 -1.16 -10.01
N LEU A 122 -10.13 -1.14 -10.33
CA LEU A 122 -10.61 -1.17 -11.71
C LEU A 122 -10.13 0.06 -12.46
N TYR A 123 -10.35 1.23 -11.89
CA TYR A 123 -9.75 2.49 -12.32
C TYR A 123 -8.81 2.96 -11.22
N ARG A 124 -7.70 3.53 -11.64
CA ARG A 124 -6.62 3.98 -10.76
C ARG A 124 -6.35 5.44 -11.01
N SER A 125 -6.27 6.23 -9.94
CA SER A 125 -5.98 7.65 -10.05
C SER A 125 -5.03 8.12 -8.94
N ALA A 126 -4.31 9.19 -9.22
CA ALA A 126 -3.49 9.89 -8.27
C ALA A 126 -3.79 11.39 -8.36
N GLY A 127 -3.98 12.02 -7.22
CA GLY A 127 -4.17 13.47 -7.13
C GLY A 127 -2.87 14.23 -7.29
N GLU A 128 -2.98 15.54 -7.32
CA GLU A 128 -1.84 16.43 -7.39
C GLU A 128 -0.91 16.24 -6.19
N ASN A 129 0.39 16.21 -6.41
CA ASN A 129 1.41 15.96 -5.39
C ASN A 129 1.24 14.64 -4.62
N ALA A 130 0.49 13.67 -5.15
CA ALA A 130 0.45 12.32 -4.58
C ALA A 130 1.84 11.68 -4.65
N TYR A 131 2.24 11.02 -3.56
CA TYR A 131 3.47 10.24 -3.53
C TYR A 131 3.15 8.75 -3.71
N ILE A 132 3.72 8.12 -4.73
CA ILE A 132 3.64 6.68 -4.94
C ILE A 132 5.06 6.16 -5.01
N GLY A 133 5.45 5.36 -4.02
CA GLY A 133 6.82 4.86 -3.88
C GLY A 133 6.87 3.34 -3.86
N VAL A 134 7.75 2.76 -4.68
CA VAL A 134 8.04 1.33 -4.68
C VAL A 134 9.49 1.10 -4.27
N HIS A 135 9.75 -0.01 -3.61
CA HIS A 135 11.11 -0.48 -3.31
C HIS A 135 11.15 -2.01 -3.41
N GLN A 136 12.35 -2.56 -3.41
CA GLN A 136 12.54 -4.01 -3.38
C GLN A 136 11.92 -4.64 -2.13
N VAL A 137 11.41 -5.85 -2.28
CA VAL A 137 10.93 -6.65 -1.14
C VAL A 137 12.12 -7.08 -0.29
N TYR A 138 12.10 -6.73 0.98
CA TYR A 138 13.08 -7.20 1.95
C TYR A 138 12.43 -8.21 2.89
N ALA A 139 13.08 -9.35 3.09
CA ALA A 139 12.70 -10.24 4.18
C ALA A 139 13.23 -9.65 5.49
N ALA A 140 12.34 -9.44 6.46
CA ALA A 140 12.78 -9.19 7.82
C ALA A 140 13.43 -10.48 8.36
N PRO A 141 14.62 -10.41 9.01
CA PRO A 141 15.19 -11.55 9.68
C PRO A 141 14.18 -12.05 10.73
N THR A 142 13.67 -13.27 10.58
CA THR A 142 12.89 -13.90 11.63
C THR A 142 13.83 -14.39 12.71
N ALA A 143 13.48 -14.19 13.98
CA ALA A 143 14.33 -14.51 15.13
C ALA A 143 14.80 -15.98 15.16
N ASN A 144 14.16 -16.87 14.40
CA ASN A 144 14.44 -18.31 14.31
C ASN A 144 14.69 -18.81 12.88
N GLY A 145 14.85 -17.92 11.89
CA GLY A 145 15.06 -18.29 10.49
C GLY A 145 16.53 -18.20 10.07
N THR A 146 16.97 -19.13 9.22
CA THR A 146 18.26 -18.99 8.53
C THR A 146 18.17 -17.88 7.47
N LEU A 147 19.28 -17.20 7.19
CA LEU A 147 19.37 -16.19 6.13
C LEU A 147 18.85 -16.72 4.79
N GLN A 148 19.17 -17.98 4.47
CA GLN A 148 18.71 -18.63 3.24
C GLN A 148 17.19 -18.74 3.15
N ARG A 149 16.51 -19.06 4.26
CA ARG A 149 15.05 -19.14 4.29
C ARG A 149 14.43 -17.75 4.12
N GLY A 150 14.96 -16.73 4.80
CA GLY A 150 14.51 -15.34 4.62
C GLY A 150 14.69 -14.83 3.17
N MET A 151 15.78 -15.19 2.51
CA MET A 151 16.00 -14.83 1.11
C MET A 151 15.02 -15.56 0.17
N ALA A 152 14.75 -16.85 0.40
CA ALA A 152 13.77 -17.60 -0.39
C ALA A 152 12.35 -17.04 -0.23
N ASP A 153 11.97 -16.66 0.99
CA ASP A 153 10.67 -16.05 1.27
C ASP A 153 10.53 -14.68 0.59
N ALA A 154 11.58 -13.86 0.59
CA ALA A 154 11.59 -12.57 -0.11
C ALA A 154 11.49 -12.72 -1.63
N GLN A 155 12.18 -13.70 -2.21
CA GLN A 155 12.11 -14.00 -3.64
C GLN A 155 10.71 -14.48 -4.03
N THR A 156 10.11 -15.36 -3.24
CA THR A 156 8.75 -15.86 -3.47
C THR A 156 7.74 -14.72 -3.41
N LEU A 157 7.81 -13.88 -2.38
CA LEU A 157 6.91 -12.73 -2.26
C LEU A 157 7.11 -11.74 -3.41
N SER A 158 8.34 -11.48 -3.82
CA SER A 158 8.64 -10.61 -4.97
C SER A 158 8.01 -11.15 -6.26
N ALA A 159 8.12 -12.46 -6.51
CA ALA A 159 7.51 -13.09 -7.67
C ALA A 159 5.97 -13.01 -7.65
N LEU A 160 5.36 -13.23 -6.48
CA LEU A 160 3.90 -13.08 -6.30
C LEU A 160 3.43 -11.65 -6.53
N CYS A 161 4.18 -10.65 -6.05
CA CYS A 161 3.87 -9.24 -6.29
C CYS A 161 3.98 -8.88 -7.78
N GLN A 162 5.00 -9.37 -8.48
CA GLN A 162 5.16 -9.15 -9.92
C GLN A 162 4.02 -9.79 -10.70
N GLN A 163 3.67 -11.05 -10.39
CA GLN A 163 2.54 -11.72 -11.04
C GLN A 163 1.23 -10.96 -10.80
N LEU A 164 0.99 -10.50 -9.57
CA LEU A 164 -0.18 -9.70 -9.25
C LEU A 164 -0.26 -8.42 -10.12
N LEU A 165 0.85 -7.71 -10.27
CA LEU A 165 0.87 -6.49 -11.09
C LEU A 165 0.56 -6.78 -12.56
N VAL A 166 1.06 -7.88 -13.10
CA VAL A 166 0.72 -8.36 -14.45
C VAL A 166 -0.78 -8.68 -14.54
N ASP A 167 -1.32 -9.45 -13.59
CA ASP A 167 -2.74 -9.81 -13.53
C ASP A 167 -3.65 -8.58 -13.44
N MET A 168 -3.17 -7.52 -12.80
CA MET A 168 -3.86 -6.24 -12.66
C MET A 168 -3.65 -5.29 -13.85
N GLY A 169 -2.89 -5.71 -14.87
CA GLY A 169 -2.64 -4.92 -16.08
C GLY A 169 -1.70 -3.72 -15.84
N VAL A 170 -0.76 -3.85 -14.92
CA VAL A 170 0.31 -2.86 -14.71
C VAL A 170 1.50 -3.21 -15.62
N ASP A 171 2.03 -2.22 -16.33
CA ASP A 171 3.24 -2.39 -17.12
C ASP A 171 4.45 -2.55 -16.19
N LEU A 172 5.08 -3.72 -16.24
CA LEU A 172 6.27 -4.03 -15.44
C LEU A 172 7.45 -3.10 -15.73
N LYS A 173 7.48 -2.47 -16.88
CA LYS A 173 8.54 -1.51 -17.24
C LYS A 173 8.56 -0.33 -16.25
N VAL A 174 7.40 0.17 -15.85
CA VAL A 174 7.29 1.25 -14.85
C VAL A 174 7.93 0.84 -13.53
N LEU A 175 7.71 -0.39 -13.09
CA LEU A 175 8.30 -0.91 -11.86
C LEU A 175 9.82 -1.05 -11.98
N ILE A 176 10.31 -1.58 -13.10
CA ILE A 176 11.74 -1.78 -13.36
C ILE A 176 12.48 -0.44 -13.41
N ASP A 177 11.92 0.56 -14.08
CA ASP A 177 12.53 1.88 -14.21
C ASP A 177 12.66 2.56 -12.83
N GLN A 178 11.62 2.50 -11.99
CA GLN A 178 11.67 3.04 -10.63
C GLN A 178 12.67 2.31 -9.72
N MET A 179 12.77 0.99 -9.85
CA MET A 179 13.77 0.22 -9.07
C MET A 179 15.20 0.56 -9.49
N ARG A 180 15.46 0.88 -10.77
CA ARG A 180 16.78 1.31 -11.26
C ARG A 180 17.18 2.68 -10.73
N GLU A 181 16.27 3.63 -10.62
CA GLU A 181 16.54 4.96 -10.07
C GLU A 181 16.97 4.90 -8.60
N GLN A 182 16.46 3.95 -7.82
CA GLN A 182 16.84 3.78 -6.42
C GLN A 182 18.26 3.21 -6.22
N VAL A 183 18.80 2.52 -7.21
CA VAL A 183 20.16 1.95 -7.14
C VAL A 183 21.26 3.00 -7.48
N GLN A 184 20.89 4.12 -8.13
CA GLN A 184 21.80 5.14 -8.58
C GLN A 184 21.96 6.32 -7.61
N ASN A 185 21.21 6.38 -6.52
CA ASN A 185 21.25 7.38 -5.46
C ASN A 185 21.63 6.74 -4.11
#